data_de9fcd5738558c4d77fc6e4135c12902
#
_entry.id   de9fcd5738558c4d77fc6e4135c12902
#
_cell.length_a   1.000
_cell.length_b   1.000
_cell.length_c   1.000
_cell.angle_alpha   90.00
_cell.angle_beta   90.00
_cell.angle_gamma   90.00
#
_symmetry.space_group_name_H-M   'P 1'
#
loop_
_entity.id
_entity.type
_entity.pdbx_description
1 polymer ?
#
loop_
_entity_poly.entity_id
_entity_poly.type
_entity_poly.pdbx_seq_one_letter_code
_entity_poly.pdbx_strand_id
1 'polypeptide(L)'
;TLCLLGTSYYAWTLYEAHRKQVAEWNEGAKAAFEEALWMEVDKRAETSIFHYSSGENGMTTLREKIPDSVFVMTVNGWQKYKIDRHKYDNSLIKENRKRGHLGALLEMYPLSIDTLLIQWDSLLADRQVPGRSLIRYIYTDWELRDDTICVPVDERMVRSDSLTTRYLGFRCEHEFVAYTSY
;
A
#
# COMPACT_ATOMS: atom_id res chain seq x y z
N THR A 1 22.49 7.76 45.80
CA THR A 1 23.05 7.29 44.52
C THR A 1 22.33 6.03 44.01
N LEU A 2 22.05 5.04 44.87
CA LEU A 2 21.36 3.79 44.50
C LEU A 2 19.91 4.01 43.99
N CYS A 3 19.15 4.94 44.61
CA CYS A 3 17.79 5.26 44.19
C CYS A 3 17.75 5.86 42.78
N LEU A 4 18.71 6.68 42.40
CA LEU A 4 18.77 7.28 41.06
C LEU A 4 19.05 6.22 39.97
N LEU A 5 19.89 5.23 40.23
CA LEU A 5 20.17 4.13 39.33
C LEU A 5 18.94 3.22 39.13
N GLY A 6 18.20 2.95 40.20
CA GLY A 6 16.96 2.17 40.15
C GLY A 6 15.86 2.85 39.33
N THR A 7 15.66 4.17 39.52
CA THR A 7 14.67 4.93 38.77
C THR A 7 15.03 5.04 37.29
N SER A 8 16.31 5.22 36.96
CA SER A 8 16.79 5.29 35.60
C SER A 8 16.59 3.95 34.87
N TYR A 9 16.91 2.82 35.52
CA TYR A 9 16.70 1.48 34.96
C TYR A 9 15.23 1.20 34.73
N TYR A 10 14.36 1.55 35.70
CA TYR A 10 12.90 1.36 35.54
C TYR A 10 12.32 2.23 34.42
N ALA A 11 12.72 3.47 34.30
CA ALA A 11 12.31 4.35 33.22
C ALA A 11 12.76 3.82 31.86
N TRP A 12 13.99 3.30 31.77
CA TRP A 12 14.51 2.69 30.54
C TRP A 12 13.73 1.43 30.15
N THR A 13 13.42 0.53 31.10
CA THR A 13 12.64 -0.68 30.82
C THR A 13 11.22 -0.36 30.35
N LEU A 14 10.56 0.65 30.94
CA LEU A 14 9.25 1.12 30.49
C LEU A 14 9.31 1.70 29.07
N TYR A 15 10.34 2.49 28.79
CA TYR A 15 10.54 3.05 27.45
C TYR A 15 10.73 1.97 26.38
N GLU A 16 11.58 0.97 26.65
CA GLU A 16 11.80 -0.15 25.73
C GLU A 16 10.54 -0.99 25.55
N ALA A 17 9.77 -1.25 26.60
CA ALA A 17 8.51 -1.96 26.53
C ALA A 17 7.49 -1.19 25.68
N HIS A 18 7.37 0.11 25.89
CA HIS A 18 6.48 0.97 25.08
C HIS A 18 6.91 1.01 23.61
N ARG A 19 8.20 1.18 23.34
CA ARG A 19 8.75 1.18 21.98
C ARG A 19 8.46 -0.13 21.24
N LYS A 20 8.60 -1.28 21.92
CA LYS A 20 8.28 -2.59 21.37
C LYS A 20 6.78 -2.70 21.07
N GLN A 21 5.93 -2.27 21.97
CA GLN A 21 4.47 -2.28 21.79
C GLN A 21 4.04 -1.41 20.59
N VAL A 22 4.62 -0.22 20.42
CA VAL A 22 4.35 0.64 19.26
C VAL A 22 4.82 -0.01 17.96
N ALA A 23 5.97 -0.68 17.97
CA ALA A 23 6.46 -1.39 16.79
C ALA A 23 5.54 -2.56 16.39
N GLU A 24 5.10 -3.37 17.37
CA GLU A 24 4.17 -4.47 17.14
C GLU A 24 2.81 -3.96 16.62
N TRP A 25 2.33 -2.84 17.18
CA TRP A 25 1.12 -2.18 16.72
C TRP A 25 1.24 -1.69 15.27
N ASN A 26 2.35 -1.03 14.92
CA ASN A 26 2.60 -0.57 13.55
C ASN A 26 2.63 -1.73 12.54
N GLU A 27 3.30 -2.82 12.88
CA GLU A 27 3.35 -3.99 12.00
C GLU A 27 1.98 -4.68 11.85
N GLY A 28 1.20 -4.74 12.93
CA GLY A 28 -0.18 -5.22 12.89
C GLY A 28 -1.08 -4.35 12.00
N ALA A 29 -0.97 -3.03 12.12
CA ALA A 29 -1.73 -2.08 11.32
C ALA A 29 -1.35 -2.13 9.82
N LYS A 30 -0.06 -2.25 9.52
CA LYS A 30 0.46 -2.45 8.16
C LYS A 30 -0.09 -3.70 7.50
N ALA A 31 0.02 -4.83 8.21
CA ALA A 31 -0.45 -6.11 7.69
C ALA A 31 -1.98 -6.10 7.44
N ALA A 32 -2.75 -5.46 8.33
CA ALA A 32 -4.18 -5.25 8.14
C ALA A 32 -4.49 -4.39 6.92
N PHE A 33 -3.72 -3.32 6.69
CA PHE A 33 -3.90 -2.47 5.51
C PHE A 33 -3.61 -3.22 4.20
N GLU A 34 -2.51 -3.97 4.14
CA GLU A 34 -2.16 -4.75 2.96
C GLU A 34 -3.22 -5.83 2.66
N GLU A 35 -3.75 -6.48 3.68
CA GLU A 35 -4.83 -7.46 3.53
C GLU A 35 -6.12 -6.81 3.01
N ALA A 36 -6.53 -5.67 3.58
CA ALA A 36 -7.68 -4.90 3.10
C ALA A 36 -7.53 -4.50 1.63
N LEU A 37 -6.34 -4.03 1.26
CA LEU A 37 -6.03 -3.64 -0.12
C LEU A 37 -6.11 -4.84 -1.07
N TRP A 38 -5.60 -6.02 -0.67
CA TRP A 38 -5.74 -7.26 -1.42
C TRP A 38 -7.21 -7.67 -1.57
N MET A 39 -8.00 -7.65 -0.52
CA MET A 39 -9.43 -7.99 -0.57
C MET A 39 -10.18 -7.11 -1.56
N GLU A 40 -9.88 -5.81 -1.59
CA GLU A 40 -10.54 -4.88 -2.50
C GLU A 40 -10.10 -5.09 -3.95
N VAL A 41 -8.83 -5.45 -4.18
CA VAL A 41 -8.29 -5.82 -5.50
C VAL A 41 -8.91 -7.12 -6.00
N ASP A 42 -8.96 -8.15 -5.18
CA ASP A 42 -9.51 -9.47 -5.55
C ASP A 42 -11.00 -9.37 -5.89
N LYS A 43 -11.76 -8.58 -5.15
CA LYS A 43 -13.17 -8.30 -5.44
C LYS A 43 -13.36 -7.69 -6.84
N ARG A 44 -12.44 -6.84 -7.30
CA ARG A 44 -12.46 -6.30 -8.67
C ARG A 44 -12.08 -7.36 -9.70
N ALA A 45 -11.08 -8.19 -9.39
CA ALA A 45 -10.67 -9.28 -10.26
C ALA A 45 -11.78 -10.31 -10.47
N GLU A 46 -12.54 -10.65 -9.44
CA GLU A 46 -13.70 -11.55 -9.53
C GLU A 46 -14.85 -10.97 -10.38
N THR A 47 -15.03 -9.64 -10.34
CA THR A 47 -16.08 -8.96 -11.11
C THR A 47 -15.71 -8.87 -12.60
N SER A 48 -14.43 -8.98 -12.94
CA SER A 48 -13.96 -8.98 -14.31
C SER A 48 -14.16 -10.35 -14.96
N ILE A 49 -14.62 -10.38 -16.25
CA ILE A 49 -14.76 -11.59 -17.07
C ILE A 49 -13.39 -12.28 -17.31
N PHE A 50 -12.31 -11.67 -16.92
CA PHE A 50 -10.97 -12.21 -16.99
C PHE A 50 -10.67 -13.11 -15.80
N HIS A 51 -11.17 -14.34 -15.83
CA HIS A 51 -10.66 -15.40 -14.97
C HIS A 51 -9.17 -15.59 -15.28
N TYR A 52 -8.34 -15.09 -14.41
CA TYR A 52 -6.93 -15.40 -14.40
C TYR A 52 -6.76 -16.85 -13.93
N SER A 53 -6.80 -17.81 -14.87
CA SER A 53 -6.36 -19.15 -14.53
C SER A 53 -4.86 -19.08 -14.28
N SER A 54 -4.46 -19.17 -13.02
CA SER A 54 -3.07 -19.41 -12.62
C SER A 54 -2.72 -20.82 -13.10
N GLY A 55 -2.35 -20.93 -14.36
CA GLY A 55 -1.72 -22.14 -14.86
C GLY A 55 -0.39 -22.28 -14.14
N GLU A 56 -0.34 -23.19 -13.18
CA GLU A 56 0.89 -23.78 -12.64
C GLU A 56 1.64 -24.51 -13.75
N ASN A 57 2.12 -23.81 -14.73
CA ASN A 57 3.15 -24.35 -15.62
C ASN A 57 4.47 -23.77 -15.11
N GLY A 58 5.23 -24.65 -14.45
CA GLY A 58 6.56 -24.42 -13.93
C GLY A 58 7.51 -23.87 -14.98
N MET A 59 7.42 -22.59 -15.22
CA MET A 59 8.39 -21.83 -15.95
C MET A 59 9.31 -21.23 -14.90
N THR A 60 10.49 -21.81 -14.80
CA THR A 60 11.63 -21.31 -14.06
C THR A 60 11.63 -19.78 -14.12
N THR A 61 11.46 -19.17 -12.96
CA THR A 61 11.56 -17.73 -12.75
C THR A 61 12.99 -17.29 -13.06
N LEU A 62 13.28 -17.03 -14.34
CA LEU A 62 14.31 -16.08 -14.69
C LEU A 62 13.92 -14.81 -13.90
N ARG A 63 14.76 -14.41 -12.96
CA ARG A 63 14.64 -13.15 -12.25
C ARG A 63 14.52 -12.07 -13.31
N GLU A 64 13.30 -11.69 -13.62
CA GLU A 64 13.03 -10.67 -14.64
C GLU A 64 13.71 -9.40 -14.16
N LYS A 65 14.77 -9.01 -14.88
CA LYS A 65 15.50 -7.78 -14.56
C LYS A 65 14.51 -6.64 -14.75
N ILE A 66 14.22 -5.92 -13.67
CA ILE A 66 13.32 -4.78 -13.70
C ILE A 66 13.84 -3.81 -14.77
N PRO A 67 13.07 -3.53 -15.83
CA PRO A 67 13.51 -2.58 -16.84
C PRO A 67 13.61 -1.19 -16.25
N ASP A 68 14.60 -0.40 -16.64
CA ASP A 68 14.75 0.99 -16.17
C ASP A 68 13.65 1.91 -16.74
N SER A 69 12.95 1.47 -17.76
CA SER A 69 11.86 2.19 -18.41
C SER A 69 10.95 1.26 -19.18
N VAL A 70 9.71 1.68 -19.36
CA VAL A 70 8.70 1.01 -20.18
C VAL A 70 8.26 1.92 -21.33
N PHE A 71 7.89 1.31 -22.45
CA PHE A 71 7.30 2.02 -23.58
C PHE A 71 5.81 1.73 -23.60
N VAL A 72 5.01 2.77 -23.69
CA VAL A 72 3.55 2.67 -23.72
C VAL A 72 3.04 3.41 -24.95
N MET A 73 2.09 2.79 -25.65
CA MET A 73 1.40 3.43 -26.77
C MET A 73 0.31 4.34 -26.21
N THR A 74 0.44 5.63 -26.43
CA THR A 74 -0.54 6.65 -26.06
C THR A 74 -1.20 7.22 -27.32
N VAL A 75 -2.17 8.10 -27.18
CA VAL A 75 -2.79 8.85 -28.30
C VAL A 75 -1.77 9.72 -29.05
N ASN A 76 -0.67 10.07 -28.41
CA ASN A 76 0.45 10.83 -28.99
C ASN A 76 1.59 9.94 -29.52
N GLY A 77 1.36 8.61 -29.63
CA GLY A 77 2.37 7.63 -30.05
C GLY A 77 3.10 6.95 -28.89
N TRP A 78 4.20 6.29 -29.23
CA TRP A 78 5.01 5.59 -28.22
C TRP A 78 5.73 6.56 -27.31
N GLN A 79 5.45 6.47 -25.99
CA GLN A 79 6.11 7.26 -24.97
C GLN A 79 6.93 6.34 -24.05
N LYS A 80 8.08 6.85 -23.62
CA LYS A 80 8.98 6.16 -22.70
C LYS A 80 8.78 6.68 -21.30
N TYR A 81 8.38 5.80 -20.36
CA TYR A 81 8.25 6.11 -18.95
C TYR A 81 9.39 5.49 -18.17
N LYS A 82 10.06 6.30 -17.37
CA LYS A 82 11.08 5.82 -16.44
C LYS A 82 10.40 5.17 -15.23
N ILE A 83 10.84 3.98 -14.86
CA ILE A 83 10.34 3.29 -13.66
C ILE A 83 11.02 3.86 -12.42
N ASP A 84 10.22 4.30 -11.47
CA ASP A 84 10.71 4.64 -10.14
C ASP A 84 10.92 3.34 -9.34
N ARG A 85 12.19 3.02 -9.06
CA ARG A 85 12.55 1.80 -8.33
C ARG A 85 11.98 1.77 -6.92
N HIS A 86 11.95 2.92 -6.23
CA HIS A 86 11.38 2.98 -4.89
C HIS A 86 9.88 2.64 -4.90
N LYS A 87 9.12 3.19 -5.85
CA LYS A 87 7.70 2.85 -6.02
C LYS A 87 7.54 1.37 -6.39
N TYR A 88 8.38 0.86 -7.28
CA TYR A 88 8.36 -0.54 -7.66
C TYR A 88 8.64 -1.48 -6.48
N ASP A 89 9.65 -1.17 -5.66
CA ASP A 89 10.01 -1.98 -4.49
C ASP A 89 8.92 -1.99 -3.41
N ASN A 90 8.07 -0.97 -3.39
CA ASN A 90 6.90 -0.87 -2.52
C ASN A 90 5.58 -1.23 -3.22
N SER A 91 5.63 -1.74 -4.46
CA SER A 91 4.45 -2.23 -5.15
C SER A 91 3.92 -3.51 -4.50
N LEU A 92 2.60 -3.59 -4.39
CA LEU A 92 1.90 -4.76 -3.85
C LEU A 92 2.14 -6.00 -4.72
N ILE A 93 2.26 -5.82 -6.04
CA ILE A 93 2.52 -6.89 -7.01
C ILE A 93 3.88 -6.65 -7.67
N LYS A 94 4.76 -7.66 -7.64
CA LYS A 94 6.11 -7.60 -8.21
C LYS A 94 6.18 -8.08 -9.66
N GLU A 95 5.26 -8.95 -10.06
CA GLU A 95 5.24 -9.54 -11.39
C GLU A 95 4.69 -8.55 -12.43
N ASN A 96 5.50 -8.18 -13.43
CA ASN A 96 5.16 -7.16 -14.43
C ASN A 96 3.87 -7.45 -15.20
N ARG A 97 3.64 -8.72 -15.56
CA ARG A 97 2.44 -9.12 -16.30
C ARG A 97 1.17 -8.90 -15.47
N LYS A 98 1.20 -9.31 -14.20
CA LYS A 98 0.07 -9.11 -13.26
C LYS A 98 -0.16 -7.63 -12.99
N ARG A 99 0.92 -6.85 -12.86
CA ARG A 99 0.82 -5.39 -12.68
C ARG A 99 0.13 -4.71 -13.85
N GLY A 100 0.49 -5.09 -15.09
CA GLY A 100 -0.15 -4.53 -16.30
C GLY A 100 -1.64 -4.85 -16.37
N HIS A 101 -2.01 -6.10 -16.12
CA HIS A 101 -3.43 -6.49 -16.09
C HIS A 101 -4.21 -5.78 -14.99
N LEU A 102 -3.62 -5.68 -13.80
CA LEU A 102 -4.28 -4.99 -12.69
C LEU A 102 -4.43 -3.49 -12.96
N GLY A 103 -3.42 -2.83 -13.55
CA GLY A 103 -3.53 -1.43 -13.94
C GLY A 103 -4.71 -1.19 -14.88
N ALA A 104 -4.82 -2.00 -15.95
CA ALA A 104 -5.96 -1.92 -16.89
C ALA A 104 -7.30 -2.23 -16.20
N LEU A 105 -7.33 -3.19 -15.26
CA LEU A 105 -8.52 -3.51 -14.49
C LEU A 105 -8.96 -2.33 -13.61
N LEU A 106 -8.04 -1.67 -12.93
CA LEU A 106 -8.33 -0.54 -12.05
C LEU A 106 -8.74 0.72 -12.81
N GLU A 107 -8.30 0.89 -14.06
CA GLU A 107 -8.80 1.95 -14.93
C GLU A 107 -10.27 1.73 -15.31
N MET A 108 -10.69 0.46 -15.53
CA MET A 108 -12.08 0.12 -15.85
C MET A 108 -12.99 0.05 -14.62
N TYR A 109 -12.45 -0.43 -13.51
CA TYR A 109 -13.16 -0.67 -12.25
C TYR A 109 -12.40 -0.05 -11.07
N PRO A 110 -12.51 1.28 -10.86
CA PRO A 110 -11.78 1.96 -9.80
C PRO A 110 -12.03 1.38 -8.42
N LEU A 111 -11.02 1.42 -7.56
CA LEU A 111 -11.16 1.03 -6.16
C LEU A 111 -12.05 2.03 -5.42
N SER A 112 -12.87 1.51 -4.50
CA SER A 112 -13.62 2.35 -3.57
C SER A 112 -12.76 2.58 -2.32
N ILE A 113 -12.26 3.80 -2.15
CA ILE A 113 -11.41 4.15 -1.02
C ILE A 113 -12.19 4.10 0.30
N ASP A 114 -13.49 4.46 0.28
CA ASP A 114 -14.36 4.31 1.45
C ASP A 114 -14.51 2.84 1.86
N THR A 115 -14.73 1.94 0.90
CA THR A 115 -14.84 0.51 1.17
C THR A 115 -13.52 -0.05 1.70
N LEU A 116 -12.39 0.36 1.12
CA LEU A 116 -11.06 -0.02 1.58
C LEU A 116 -10.81 0.42 3.02
N LEU A 117 -11.20 1.66 3.38
CA LEU A 117 -11.09 2.16 4.75
C LEU A 117 -11.93 1.34 5.72
N ILE A 118 -13.20 1.06 5.38
CA ILE A 118 -14.10 0.24 6.22
C ILE A 118 -13.52 -1.16 6.44
N GLN A 119 -12.99 -1.79 5.40
CA GLN A 119 -12.36 -3.10 5.51
C GLN A 119 -11.12 -3.06 6.41
N TRP A 120 -10.28 -2.05 6.23
CA TRP A 120 -9.11 -1.87 7.07
C TRP A 120 -9.46 -1.64 8.53
N ASP A 121 -10.44 -0.77 8.83
CA ASP A 121 -10.93 -0.54 10.19
C ASP A 121 -11.49 -1.81 10.82
N SER A 122 -12.21 -2.64 10.05
CA SER A 122 -12.69 -3.94 10.52
C SER A 122 -11.54 -4.87 10.91
N LEU A 123 -10.51 -4.98 10.05
CA LEU A 123 -9.34 -5.80 10.33
C LEU A 123 -8.51 -5.28 11.51
N LEU A 124 -8.44 -3.96 11.71
CA LEU A 124 -7.81 -3.37 12.90
C LEU A 124 -8.57 -3.74 14.17
N ALA A 125 -9.90 -3.67 14.14
CA ALA A 125 -10.75 -4.04 15.27
C ALA A 125 -10.61 -5.54 15.61
N ASP A 126 -10.64 -6.43 14.60
CA ASP A 126 -10.48 -7.88 14.77
C ASP A 126 -9.12 -8.25 15.38
N ARG A 127 -8.08 -7.48 15.04
CA ARG A 127 -6.72 -7.66 15.57
C ARG A 127 -6.48 -6.91 16.87
N GLN A 128 -7.50 -6.23 17.40
CA GLN A 128 -7.39 -5.41 18.61
C GLN A 128 -6.29 -4.33 18.52
N VAL A 129 -6.08 -3.79 17.31
CA VAL A 129 -5.16 -2.68 17.04
C VAL A 129 -5.94 -1.37 17.17
N PRO A 130 -5.78 -0.62 18.29
CA PRO A 130 -6.51 0.63 18.49
C PRO A 130 -5.97 1.73 17.57
N GLY A 131 -6.79 2.72 17.30
CA GLY A 131 -6.35 3.92 16.57
C GLY A 131 -7.42 4.43 15.61
N ARG A 132 -7.08 5.53 14.96
CA ARG A 132 -7.84 6.08 13.84
C ARG A 132 -7.06 5.82 12.57
N SER A 133 -7.74 5.53 11.49
CA SER A 133 -7.16 5.27 10.19
C SER A 133 -7.57 6.33 9.17
N LEU A 134 -6.66 6.59 8.24
CA LEU A 134 -6.88 7.47 7.10
C LEU A 134 -6.13 6.91 5.90
N ILE A 135 -6.76 6.95 4.74
CA ILE A 135 -6.14 6.59 3.47
C ILE A 135 -6.08 7.82 2.58
N ARG A 136 -4.88 8.14 2.10
CA ARG A 136 -4.69 9.07 1.00
C ARG A 136 -4.39 8.26 -0.26
N TYR A 137 -5.26 8.35 -1.23
CA TYR A 137 -5.08 7.74 -2.53
C TYR A 137 -4.69 8.80 -3.55
N ILE A 138 -3.67 8.51 -4.33
CA ILE A 138 -3.17 9.38 -5.40
C ILE A 138 -3.15 8.56 -6.69
N TYR A 139 -3.81 9.07 -7.71
CA TYR A 139 -3.76 8.52 -9.06
C TYR A 139 -2.97 9.46 -9.96
N THR A 140 -1.93 8.95 -10.60
CA THR A 140 -1.12 9.71 -11.56
C THR A 140 -1.53 9.30 -12.98
N ASP A 141 -2.15 10.21 -13.72
CA ASP A 141 -2.59 9.97 -15.09
C ASP A 141 -1.43 9.85 -16.11
N TRP A 142 -1.76 9.65 -17.38
CA TRP A 142 -0.77 9.54 -18.46
C TRP A 142 -0.04 10.84 -18.77
N GLU A 143 -0.58 11.97 -18.36
CA GLU A 143 0.03 13.30 -18.48
C GLU A 143 0.83 13.69 -17.23
N LEU A 144 1.01 12.74 -16.30
CA LEU A 144 1.72 12.91 -15.01
C LEU A 144 1.04 13.94 -14.10
N ARG A 145 -0.29 14.05 -14.20
CA ARG A 145 -1.09 14.85 -13.26
C ARG A 145 -1.62 13.96 -12.16
N ASP A 146 -1.55 14.43 -10.95
CA ASP A 146 -2.03 13.71 -9.77
C ASP A 146 -3.45 14.15 -9.43
N ASP A 147 -4.33 13.16 -9.24
CA ASP A 147 -5.62 13.30 -8.59
C ASP A 147 -5.56 12.67 -7.21
N THR A 148 -6.02 13.38 -6.18
CA THR A 148 -5.85 12.96 -4.79
C THR A 148 -7.18 12.91 -4.05
N ILE A 149 -7.45 11.76 -3.43
CA ILE A 149 -8.59 11.53 -2.55
C ILE A 149 -8.09 11.18 -1.16
N CYS A 150 -8.62 11.82 -0.12
CA CYS A 150 -8.34 11.50 1.28
C CYS A 150 -9.63 11.09 1.99
N VAL A 151 -9.61 9.96 2.70
CA VAL A 151 -10.76 9.44 3.45
C VAL A 151 -10.29 8.94 4.83
N PRO A 152 -10.84 9.42 5.93
CA PRO A 152 -11.62 10.65 6.06
C PRO A 152 -10.76 11.90 5.78
N VAL A 153 -11.38 13.04 5.59
CA VAL A 153 -10.63 14.30 5.42
C VAL A 153 -10.13 14.77 6.78
N ASP A 154 -8.87 14.49 7.09
CA ASP A 154 -8.19 14.93 8.31
C ASP A 154 -6.77 15.43 7.99
N GLU A 155 -6.64 16.75 7.85
CA GLU A 155 -5.35 17.38 7.54
C GLU A 155 -4.28 17.16 8.62
N ARG A 156 -4.67 16.91 9.87
CA ARG A 156 -3.71 16.70 10.95
C ARG A 156 -3.03 15.34 10.81
N MET A 157 -3.81 14.32 10.46
CA MET A 157 -3.25 12.98 10.22
C MET A 157 -2.34 12.96 8.99
N VAL A 158 -2.69 13.68 7.92
CA VAL A 158 -1.87 13.75 6.70
C VAL A 158 -0.50 14.41 6.96
N ARG A 159 -0.38 15.25 7.99
CA ARG A 159 0.90 15.87 8.41
C ARG A 159 1.75 14.97 9.30
N SER A 160 1.22 13.85 9.78
CA SER A 160 2.00 12.86 10.53
C SER A 160 2.81 11.97 9.58
N ASP A 161 3.72 11.19 10.14
CA ASP A 161 4.43 10.18 9.37
C ASP A 161 3.45 9.10 8.88
N SER A 162 3.57 8.72 7.61
CA SER A 162 2.75 7.66 7.05
C SER A 162 3.15 6.30 7.64
N LEU A 163 2.15 5.48 7.93
CA LEU A 163 2.35 4.10 8.39
C LEU A 163 3.01 3.25 7.30
N THR A 164 2.48 3.33 6.09
CA THR A 164 2.98 2.61 4.93
C THR A 164 2.48 3.23 3.63
N THR A 165 3.23 3.03 2.56
CA THR A 165 2.80 3.37 1.20
C THR A 165 2.87 2.14 0.32
N ARG A 166 1.82 1.87 -0.46
CA ARG A 166 1.75 0.77 -1.42
C ARG A 166 1.34 1.29 -2.79
N TYR A 167 1.87 0.64 -3.80
CA TYR A 167 1.65 1.02 -5.19
C TYR A 167 1.01 -0.12 -5.96
N LEU A 168 0.11 0.22 -6.88
CA LEU A 168 -0.50 -0.69 -7.84
C LEU A 168 -0.39 -0.10 -9.25
N GLY A 169 -0.64 -0.97 -10.25
CA GLY A 169 -0.59 -0.60 -11.65
C GLY A 169 0.78 -0.75 -12.28
N PHE A 170 0.81 -0.66 -13.61
CA PHE A 170 1.99 -0.93 -14.41
C PHE A 170 3.15 0.04 -14.16
N ARG A 171 2.83 1.33 -14.01
CA ARG A 171 3.76 2.42 -13.71
C ARG A 171 3.80 2.80 -12.23
N CYS A 172 3.10 2.08 -11.35
CA CYS A 172 2.81 2.49 -9.99
C CYS A 172 1.94 3.76 -9.95
N GLU A 173 1.00 3.89 -10.89
CA GLU A 173 0.10 5.04 -11.05
C GLU A 173 -0.91 5.17 -9.93
N HIS A 174 -1.21 4.09 -9.22
CA HIS A 174 -2.08 4.10 -8.04
C HIS A 174 -1.21 4.04 -6.79
N GLU A 175 -1.19 5.11 -6.02
CA GLU A 175 -0.45 5.22 -4.77
C GLU A 175 -1.43 5.29 -3.59
N PHE A 176 -1.25 4.41 -2.61
CA PHE A 176 -2.06 4.31 -1.40
C PHE A 176 -1.16 4.61 -0.20
N VAL A 177 -1.41 5.72 0.46
CA VAL A 177 -0.70 6.11 1.68
C VAL A 177 -1.62 5.91 2.86
N ALA A 178 -1.25 5.00 3.74
CA ALA A 178 -1.98 4.69 4.96
C ALA A 178 -1.42 5.50 6.14
N TYR A 179 -2.30 6.05 6.95
CA TYR A 179 -1.97 6.76 8.18
C TYR A 179 -2.77 6.17 9.33
N THR A 180 -2.11 6.02 10.48
CA THR A 180 -2.79 5.65 11.72
C THR A 180 -2.33 6.56 12.84
N SER A 181 -3.22 6.82 13.79
CA SER A 181 -2.88 7.48 15.05
C SER A 181 -3.19 6.53 16.19
N TYR A 182 -2.19 6.30 17.04
CA TYR A 182 -2.35 5.58 18.29
C TYR A 182 -3.03 6.46 19.33
#